data_52576bba0ac038f1c5d836d029cca30d
#
_entry.id   52576bba0ac038f1c5d836d029cca30d
#
_cell.length_a   1.000
_cell.length_b   1.000
_cell.length_c   1.000
_cell.angle_alpha   90.00
_cell.angle_beta   90.00
_cell.angle_gamma   90.00
#
_symmetry.space_group_name_H-M   'P 1'
#
loop_
_entity.id
_entity.type
_entity.pdbx_description
1 polymer ?
#
loop_
_entity_poly.entity_id
_entity_poly.type
_entity_poly.pdbx_seq_one_letter_code
_entity_poly.pdbx_strand_id
1 'polypeptide(L)'
;MKLTTKKQLMARYTILFAIISLIVFYLFYKNGVTFIWGAKGQDGLSQHINALMYWGEYIRNFFFNIIHGHFRFPMWDMSIGFGADILGTLNYYAIGDPLNLIYVFSNKSNIELLYNFMLVFRLYLAGVAFIAFGHYLKKDGNGILAGSIVYIFSGTFFSFAIRHPFFLNPMIYLPLLLMGVEKIYRKEKPYLFILMVTVAAISNFYFFYMLTVAAVVYALIRFPEYKEAGFFRTLGRFSGWYPVSYTHLRAHETEADL
;
A
#
# COMPACT_ATOMS: atom_id res chain seq x y z
N MET A 1 -5.03 6.17 34.20
CA MET A 1 -4.40 5.09 33.40
C MET A 1 -3.22 5.67 32.63
N LYS A 2 -1.97 5.21 32.85
CA LYS A 2 -0.82 5.74 32.11
C LYS A 2 -0.97 5.35 30.65
N LEU A 3 -1.04 6.34 29.76
CA LEU A 3 -1.01 6.09 28.31
C LEU A 3 0.28 5.32 27.96
N THR A 4 0.12 4.15 27.38
CA THR A 4 1.25 3.34 26.88
C THR A 4 1.99 4.18 25.82
N THR A 5 3.30 4.33 25.95
CA THR A 5 4.05 5.12 24.98
C THR A 5 4.01 4.44 23.61
N LYS A 6 4.05 5.26 22.54
CA LYS A 6 4.07 4.74 21.15
C LYS A 6 5.15 3.68 20.95
N LYS A 7 6.34 3.87 21.54
CA LYS A 7 7.47 2.93 21.45
C LYS A 7 7.16 1.58 22.10
N GLN A 8 6.55 1.61 23.31
CA GLN A 8 6.15 0.37 24.00
C GLN A 8 5.05 -0.37 23.23
N LEU A 9 4.08 0.38 22.68
CA LEU A 9 3.00 -0.19 21.88
C LEU A 9 3.53 -0.89 20.63
N MET A 10 4.46 -0.24 19.91
CA MET A 10 5.12 -0.81 18.74
C MET A 10 5.93 -2.07 19.08
N ALA A 11 6.70 -2.06 20.17
CA ALA A 11 7.46 -3.24 20.58
C ALA A 11 6.54 -4.43 20.90
N ARG A 12 5.46 -4.19 21.68
CA ARG A 12 4.45 -5.22 21.98
C ARG A 12 3.78 -5.77 20.71
N TYR A 13 3.44 -4.89 19.78
CA TYR A 13 2.88 -5.28 18.50
C TYR A 13 3.83 -6.16 17.70
N THR A 14 5.09 -5.76 17.56
CA THR A 14 6.09 -6.52 16.80
C THR A 14 6.27 -7.94 17.36
N ILE A 15 6.33 -8.07 18.68
CA ILE A 15 6.43 -9.38 19.35
C ILE A 15 5.17 -10.22 19.08
N LEU A 16 3.98 -9.66 19.28
CA LEU A 16 2.71 -10.35 19.04
C LEU A 16 2.55 -10.74 17.58
N PHE A 17 2.86 -9.82 16.67
CA PHE A 17 2.84 -10.09 15.22
C PHE A 17 3.76 -11.26 14.86
N ALA A 18 4.99 -11.26 15.36
CA ALA A 18 5.94 -12.33 15.09
C ALA A 18 5.42 -13.70 15.59
N ILE A 19 4.93 -13.76 16.83
CA ILE A 19 4.38 -15.00 17.40
C ILE A 19 3.18 -15.49 16.61
N ILE A 20 2.20 -14.60 16.35
CA ILE A 20 0.96 -15.00 15.65
C ILE A 20 1.26 -15.36 14.19
N SER A 21 2.15 -14.62 13.50
CA SER A 21 2.56 -14.97 12.14
C SER A 21 3.24 -16.34 12.08
N LEU A 22 4.10 -16.68 13.03
CA LEU A 22 4.71 -18.01 13.11
C LEU A 22 3.64 -19.10 13.28
N ILE A 23 2.61 -18.86 14.08
CA ILE A 23 1.51 -19.82 14.28
C ILE A 23 0.66 -19.95 13.02
N VAL A 24 0.21 -18.81 12.47
CA VAL A 24 -0.69 -18.76 11.31
C VAL A 24 -0.03 -19.36 10.07
N PHE A 25 1.24 -19.04 9.84
CA PHE A 25 1.99 -19.52 8.68
C PHE A 25 2.79 -20.80 8.92
N TYR A 26 2.66 -21.40 10.11
CA TYR A 26 3.44 -22.60 10.50
C TYR A 26 3.35 -23.73 9.48
N LEU A 27 2.16 -24.02 8.98
CA LEU A 27 1.98 -25.09 8.00
C LEU A 27 2.65 -24.80 6.66
N PHE A 28 2.68 -23.55 6.23
CA PHE A 28 3.40 -23.14 5.03
C PHE A 28 4.91 -23.34 5.21
N TYR A 29 5.48 -22.86 6.32
CA TYR A 29 6.90 -23.03 6.61
C TYR A 29 7.29 -24.50 6.78
N LYS A 30 6.48 -25.28 7.52
CA LYS A 30 6.74 -26.70 7.77
C LYS A 30 6.75 -27.53 6.48
N ASN A 31 5.85 -27.21 5.55
CA ASN A 31 5.70 -27.97 4.31
C ASN A 31 6.49 -27.37 3.14
N GLY A 32 7.25 -26.28 3.36
CA GLY A 32 7.98 -25.58 2.29
C GLY A 32 7.07 -25.03 1.20
N VAL A 33 5.83 -24.65 1.55
CA VAL A 33 4.85 -24.13 0.59
C VAL A 33 5.00 -22.61 0.45
N THR A 34 5.00 -22.16 -0.80
CA THR A 34 5.04 -20.73 -1.14
C THR A 34 3.66 -20.06 -0.99
N PHE A 35 3.66 -18.74 -0.75
CA PHE A 35 2.44 -17.92 -0.82
C PHE A 35 2.06 -17.53 -2.26
N ILE A 36 2.86 -17.90 -3.24
CA ILE A 36 2.55 -17.64 -4.64
C ILE A 36 1.32 -18.47 -5.02
N TRP A 37 0.20 -17.81 -5.31
CA TRP A 37 -1.02 -18.48 -5.76
C TRP A 37 -0.76 -19.12 -7.11
N GLY A 38 -0.68 -20.44 -7.14
CA GLY A 38 -0.26 -20.98 -8.37
C GLY A 38 -0.28 -22.46 -8.59
N ALA A 39 -1.42 -22.98 -9.06
CA ALA A 39 -1.36 -23.98 -10.11
C ALA A 39 -1.15 -23.30 -11.46
N LYS A 40 -0.74 -24.05 -12.50
CA LYS A 40 -0.58 -23.54 -13.87
C LYS A 40 -1.84 -22.79 -14.32
N GLY A 41 -1.68 -21.51 -14.71
CA GLY A 41 -2.80 -20.66 -15.14
C GLY A 41 -3.43 -19.78 -14.04
N GLN A 42 -2.91 -19.82 -12.81
CA GLN A 42 -3.37 -18.91 -11.75
C GLN A 42 -2.48 -17.65 -11.64
N ASP A 43 -3.08 -16.55 -11.20
CA ASP A 43 -2.53 -15.20 -11.29
C ASP A 43 -1.16 -15.02 -10.62
N GLY A 44 -0.93 -15.65 -9.47
CA GLY A 44 0.32 -15.54 -8.74
C GLY A 44 1.52 -16.00 -9.56
N LEU A 45 1.43 -17.20 -10.12
CA LEU A 45 2.51 -17.81 -10.89
C LEU A 45 2.57 -17.30 -12.34
N SER A 46 1.40 -17.09 -12.98
CA SER A 46 1.35 -16.71 -14.39
C SER A 46 1.53 -15.21 -14.63
N GLN A 47 1.16 -14.36 -13.67
CA GLN A 47 1.14 -12.91 -13.83
C GLN A 47 2.01 -12.18 -12.81
N HIS A 48 1.73 -12.31 -11.48
CA HIS A 48 2.35 -11.46 -10.48
C HIS A 48 3.87 -11.63 -10.38
N ILE A 49 4.35 -12.87 -10.30
CA ILE A 49 5.79 -13.13 -10.15
C ILE A 49 6.58 -12.64 -11.38
N ASN A 50 6.01 -12.85 -12.57
CA ASN A 50 6.64 -12.42 -13.83
C ASN A 50 6.67 -10.89 -13.94
N ALA A 51 5.57 -10.22 -13.60
CA ALA A 51 5.49 -8.76 -13.60
C ALA A 51 6.48 -8.14 -12.59
N LEU A 52 6.61 -8.71 -11.39
CA LEU A 52 7.54 -8.23 -10.36
C LEU A 52 9.02 -8.48 -10.74
N MET A 53 9.32 -9.61 -11.37
CA MET A 53 10.67 -9.86 -11.92
C MET A 53 11.02 -8.88 -13.02
N TYR A 54 10.11 -8.71 -13.98
CA TYR A 54 10.28 -7.76 -15.08
C TYR A 54 10.48 -6.34 -14.54
N TRP A 55 9.66 -5.90 -13.57
CA TRP A 55 9.79 -4.59 -12.94
C TRP A 55 11.15 -4.40 -12.26
N GLY A 56 11.63 -5.39 -11.54
CA GLY A 56 12.95 -5.36 -10.93
C GLY A 56 14.08 -5.22 -11.95
N GLU A 57 13.99 -5.95 -13.06
CA GLU A 57 14.95 -5.85 -14.16
C GLU A 57 14.87 -4.50 -14.88
N TYR A 58 13.67 -4.00 -15.13
CA TYR A 58 13.43 -2.70 -15.73
C TYR A 58 14.09 -1.57 -14.93
N ILE A 59 13.90 -1.57 -13.59
CA ILE A 59 14.51 -0.56 -12.71
C ILE A 59 16.05 -0.67 -12.75
N ARG A 60 16.62 -1.88 -12.68
CA ARG A 60 18.08 -2.07 -12.75
C ARG A 60 18.64 -1.54 -14.08
N ASN A 61 18.00 -1.87 -15.18
CA ASN A 61 18.42 -1.44 -16.51
C ASN A 61 18.30 0.09 -16.67
N PHE A 62 17.25 0.69 -16.10
CA PHE A 62 17.08 2.13 -16.08
C PHE A 62 18.23 2.84 -15.35
N PHE A 63 18.55 2.41 -14.13
CA PHE A 63 19.68 2.97 -13.38
C PHE A 63 21.03 2.69 -14.05
N PHE A 64 21.23 1.50 -14.59
CA PHE A 64 22.43 1.17 -15.34
C PHE A 64 22.64 2.11 -16.53
N ASN A 65 21.60 2.36 -17.33
CA ASN A 65 21.65 3.26 -18.46
C ASN A 65 21.96 4.72 -18.05
N ILE A 66 21.35 5.21 -16.97
CA ILE A 66 21.64 6.56 -16.44
C ILE A 66 23.12 6.70 -16.08
N ILE A 67 23.67 5.73 -15.34
CA ILE A 67 25.08 5.77 -14.90
C ILE A 67 26.04 5.77 -16.10
N HIS A 68 25.65 5.15 -17.23
CA HIS A 68 26.44 5.13 -18.47
C HIS A 68 26.13 6.29 -19.41
N GLY A 69 25.41 7.31 -18.96
CA GLY A 69 25.10 8.51 -19.74
C GLY A 69 23.98 8.36 -20.76
N HIS A 70 23.23 7.27 -20.71
CA HIS A 70 22.08 7.00 -21.58
C HIS A 70 20.78 7.20 -20.83
N PHE A 71 20.20 8.38 -20.89
CA PHE A 71 18.86 8.62 -20.34
C PHE A 71 17.81 8.08 -21.32
N ARG A 72 17.41 6.83 -21.14
CA ARG A 72 16.32 6.19 -21.89
C ARG A 72 15.30 5.64 -20.91
N PHE A 73 14.05 6.00 -21.12
CA PHE A 73 12.88 5.48 -20.41
C PHE A 73 12.02 4.71 -21.42
N PRO A 74 12.28 3.40 -21.62
CA PRO A 74 11.51 2.62 -22.58
C PRO A 74 10.05 2.55 -22.14
N MET A 75 9.14 2.94 -23.03
CA MET A 75 7.69 2.90 -22.81
C MET A 75 7.08 1.65 -23.43
N TRP A 76 7.74 1.03 -24.38
CA TRP A 76 7.28 -0.13 -25.14
C TRP A 76 8.30 -1.25 -25.10
N ASP A 77 7.83 -2.51 -24.93
CA ASP A 77 8.69 -3.68 -24.96
C ASP A 77 8.04 -4.80 -25.79
N MET A 78 8.80 -5.31 -26.79
CA MET A 78 8.38 -6.41 -27.66
C MET A 78 8.38 -7.77 -26.94
N SER A 79 9.04 -7.89 -25.80
CA SER A 79 9.05 -9.14 -25.01
C SER A 79 7.80 -9.35 -24.18
N ILE A 80 6.96 -8.33 -24.00
CA ILE A 80 5.67 -8.44 -23.32
C ILE A 80 4.61 -8.86 -24.35
N GLY A 81 4.26 -10.13 -24.37
CA GLY A 81 3.33 -10.68 -25.35
C GLY A 81 3.86 -10.55 -26.79
N PHE A 82 3.15 -9.82 -27.64
CA PHE A 82 3.55 -9.45 -29.01
C PHE A 82 4.00 -7.99 -29.11
N GLY A 83 4.43 -7.41 -28.03
CA GLY A 83 4.73 -6.00 -27.85
C GLY A 83 3.61 -5.27 -27.13
N ALA A 84 3.97 -4.60 -26.02
CA ALA A 84 2.99 -3.86 -25.21
C ALA A 84 3.64 -2.61 -24.59
N ASP A 85 2.77 -1.65 -24.25
CA ASP A 85 3.13 -0.53 -23.39
C ASP A 85 3.43 -1.04 -21.97
N ILE A 86 4.61 -0.66 -21.48
CA ILE A 86 5.13 -1.12 -20.19
C ILE A 86 4.29 -0.55 -19.05
N LEU A 87 3.98 0.74 -19.09
CA LEU A 87 3.24 1.41 -18.00
C LEU A 87 1.82 0.88 -17.91
N GLY A 88 1.08 0.84 -19.00
CA GLY A 88 -0.29 0.35 -19.02
C GLY A 88 -0.41 -1.12 -18.63
N THR A 89 0.54 -1.96 -19.07
CA THR A 89 0.52 -3.39 -18.77
C THR A 89 0.90 -3.70 -17.32
N LEU A 90 1.91 -2.99 -16.77
CA LEU A 90 2.44 -3.30 -15.44
C LEU A 90 1.87 -2.44 -14.32
N ASN A 91 1.12 -1.37 -14.63
CA ASN A 91 0.55 -0.48 -13.62
C ASN A 91 -0.32 -1.23 -12.59
N TYR A 92 -1.12 -2.19 -13.06
CA TYR A 92 -1.97 -2.99 -12.18
C TYR A 92 -1.18 -3.90 -11.23
N TYR A 93 -0.03 -4.42 -11.67
CA TYR A 93 0.71 -5.47 -10.96
C TYR A 93 1.90 -4.97 -10.15
N ALA A 94 2.63 -3.97 -10.65
CA ALA A 94 3.94 -3.64 -10.13
C ALA A 94 4.24 -2.14 -10.02
N ILE A 95 3.94 -1.38 -11.10
CA ILE A 95 4.27 0.05 -11.18
C ILE A 95 3.37 0.85 -10.26
N GLY A 96 3.93 1.86 -9.60
CA GLY A 96 3.18 2.74 -8.70
C GLY A 96 3.09 2.27 -7.26
N ASP A 97 3.32 1.00 -6.97
CA ASP A 97 3.44 0.52 -5.59
C ASP A 97 4.87 0.75 -5.07
N PRO A 98 5.08 1.69 -4.12
CA PRO A 98 6.42 1.98 -3.61
C PRO A 98 7.10 0.79 -2.92
N LEU A 99 6.32 -0.16 -2.42
CA LEU A 99 6.86 -1.37 -1.79
C LEU A 99 7.46 -2.33 -2.82
N ASN A 100 7.05 -2.24 -4.09
CA ASN A 100 7.61 -3.06 -5.16
C ASN A 100 9.01 -2.62 -5.61
N LEU A 101 9.53 -1.49 -5.13
CA LEU A 101 10.91 -1.09 -5.37
C LEU A 101 11.93 -2.12 -4.84
N ILE A 102 11.56 -2.92 -3.84
CA ILE A 102 12.41 -3.98 -3.33
C ILE A 102 12.77 -5.03 -4.39
N TYR A 103 11.93 -5.19 -5.41
CA TYR A 103 12.18 -6.17 -6.48
C TYR A 103 13.34 -5.76 -7.40
N VAL A 104 13.94 -4.57 -7.23
CA VAL A 104 15.24 -4.24 -7.82
C VAL A 104 16.32 -5.25 -7.44
N PHE A 105 16.19 -5.90 -6.29
CA PHE A 105 17.09 -6.95 -5.82
C PHE A 105 16.66 -8.36 -6.24
N SER A 106 15.58 -8.51 -7.02
CA SER A 106 15.06 -9.80 -7.45
C SER A 106 15.91 -10.43 -8.54
N ASN A 107 15.98 -11.75 -8.51
CA ASN A 107 16.49 -12.61 -9.55
C ASN A 107 15.75 -13.95 -9.52
N LYS A 108 16.03 -14.84 -10.49
CA LYS A 108 15.34 -16.13 -10.60
C LYS A 108 15.49 -17.03 -9.35
N SER A 109 16.55 -16.85 -8.56
CA SER A 109 16.81 -17.69 -7.38
C SER A 109 16.16 -17.17 -6.10
N ASN A 110 15.84 -15.87 -6.00
CA ASN A 110 15.35 -15.27 -4.77
C ASN A 110 13.95 -14.64 -4.87
N ILE A 111 13.36 -14.60 -6.08
CA ILE A 111 12.05 -13.93 -6.29
C ILE A 111 10.94 -14.52 -5.42
N GLU A 112 10.93 -15.84 -5.23
CA GLU A 112 9.97 -16.53 -4.38
C GLU A 112 10.11 -16.10 -2.91
N LEU A 113 11.35 -16.04 -2.41
CA LEU A 113 11.62 -15.56 -1.06
C LEU A 113 11.18 -14.12 -0.86
N LEU A 114 11.50 -13.24 -1.83
CA LEU A 114 11.08 -11.84 -1.79
C LEU A 114 9.55 -11.71 -1.83
N TYR A 115 8.88 -12.49 -2.65
CA TYR A 115 7.41 -12.49 -2.75
C TYR A 115 6.78 -12.88 -1.41
N ASN A 116 7.22 -13.99 -0.83
CA ASN A 116 6.74 -14.48 0.47
C ASN A 116 7.03 -13.48 1.59
N PHE A 117 8.24 -12.93 1.62
CA PHE A 117 8.62 -11.89 2.57
C PHE A 117 7.74 -10.65 2.45
N MET A 118 7.52 -10.16 1.23
CA MET A 118 6.74 -8.93 0.99
C MET A 118 5.28 -9.08 1.38
N LEU A 119 4.70 -10.27 1.28
CA LEU A 119 3.35 -10.52 1.75
C LEU A 119 3.26 -10.35 3.27
N VAL A 120 4.15 -11.00 4.01
CA VAL A 120 4.18 -10.89 5.48
C VAL A 120 4.56 -9.47 5.92
N PHE A 121 5.48 -8.82 5.21
CA PHE A 121 5.89 -7.45 5.50
C PHE A 121 4.76 -6.43 5.28
N ARG A 122 3.94 -6.59 4.24
CA ARG A 122 2.75 -5.74 4.04
C ARG A 122 1.75 -5.88 5.18
N LEU A 123 1.51 -7.09 5.65
CA LEU A 123 0.67 -7.31 6.85
C LEU A 123 1.22 -6.60 8.08
N TYR A 124 2.52 -6.72 8.30
CA TYR A 124 3.18 -6.00 9.39
C TYR A 124 2.97 -4.49 9.29
N LEU A 125 3.17 -3.92 8.11
CA LEU A 125 2.97 -2.48 7.87
C LEU A 125 1.51 -2.05 8.04
N ALA A 126 0.54 -2.88 7.67
CA ALA A 126 -0.88 -2.60 7.87
C ALA A 126 -1.21 -2.44 9.38
N GLY A 127 -0.68 -3.31 10.22
CA GLY A 127 -0.87 -3.19 11.67
C GLY A 127 -0.11 -1.99 12.26
N VAL A 128 1.09 -1.66 11.75
CA VAL A 128 1.81 -0.43 12.12
C VAL A 128 0.98 0.82 11.81
N ALA A 129 0.37 0.86 10.62
CA ALA A 129 -0.51 1.95 10.19
C ALA A 129 -1.74 2.07 11.09
N PHE A 130 -2.38 0.94 11.43
CA PHE A 130 -3.51 0.91 12.35
C PHE A 130 -3.14 1.42 13.74
N ILE A 131 -2.00 0.99 14.28
CA ILE A 131 -1.49 1.45 15.58
C ILE A 131 -1.21 2.96 15.55
N ALA A 132 -0.59 3.46 14.48
CA ALA A 132 -0.31 4.88 14.33
C ALA A 132 -1.62 5.71 14.38
N PHE A 133 -2.65 5.25 13.68
CA PHE A 133 -3.97 5.87 13.66
C PHE A 133 -4.66 5.82 15.03
N GLY A 134 -4.73 4.63 15.66
CA GLY A 134 -5.34 4.48 16.98
C GLY A 134 -4.66 5.30 18.07
N HIS A 135 -3.32 5.34 18.05
CA HIS A 135 -2.53 6.17 18.96
C HIS A 135 -2.77 7.67 18.74
N TYR A 136 -2.87 8.10 17.47
CA TYR A 136 -3.20 9.48 17.11
C TYR A 136 -4.59 9.89 17.66
N LEU A 137 -5.55 8.97 17.62
CA LEU A 137 -6.88 9.15 18.22
C LEU A 137 -6.90 9.04 19.75
N LYS A 138 -5.74 8.83 20.40
CA LYS A 138 -5.59 8.67 21.86
C LYS A 138 -6.46 7.55 22.44
N LYS A 139 -6.63 6.46 21.67
CA LYS A 139 -7.38 5.28 22.15
C LYS A 139 -6.54 4.45 23.14
N ASP A 140 -7.19 3.55 23.88
CA ASP A 140 -6.51 2.66 24.82
C ASP A 140 -5.50 1.75 24.12
N GLY A 141 -4.31 1.60 24.71
CA GLY A 141 -3.22 0.85 24.13
C GLY A 141 -3.50 -0.64 23.91
N ASN A 142 -4.22 -1.28 24.85
CA ASN A 142 -4.60 -2.69 24.69
C ASN A 142 -5.67 -2.86 23.61
N GLY A 143 -6.64 -1.94 23.54
CA GLY A 143 -7.64 -1.90 22.48
C GLY A 143 -7.01 -1.71 21.10
N ILE A 144 -6.01 -0.83 20.98
CA ILE A 144 -5.26 -0.64 19.73
C ILE A 144 -4.53 -1.93 19.33
N LEU A 145 -3.86 -2.61 20.29
CA LEU A 145 -3.15 -3.87 20.00
C LEU A 145 -4.12 -4.95 19.51
N ALA A 146 -5.19 -5.19 20.27
CA ALA A 146 -6.20 -6.19 19.90
C ALA A 146 -6.80 -5.86 18.52
N GLY A 147 -7.22 -4.60 18.31
CA GLY A 147 -7.76 -4.14 17.04
C GLY A 147 -6.79 -4.30 15.87
N SER A 148 -5.50 -4.03 16.08
CA SER A 148 -4.48 -4.19 15.02
C SER A 148 -4.32 -5.66 14.60
N ILE A 149 -4.32 -6.60 15.53
CA ILE A 149 -4.23 -8.03 15.24
C ILE A 149 -5.48 -8.52 14.50
N VAL A 150 -6.67 -8.16 14.98
CA VAL A 150 -7.93 -8.50 14.30
C VAL A 150 -7.98 -7.91 12.89
N TYR A 151 -7.50 -6.68 12.72
CA TYR A 151 -7.48 -5.99 11.43
C TYR A 151 -6.63 -6.73 10.40
N ILE A 152 -5.39 -7.11 10.74
CA ILE A 152 -4.45 -7.73 9.81
C ILE A 152 -4.72 -9.21 9.55
N PHE A 153 -5.22 -9.95 10.53
CA PHE A 153 -5.58 -11.37 10.37
C PHE A 153 -7.08 -11.58 10.11
N SER A 154 -7.73 -10.57 9.49
CA SER A 154 -9.13 -10.67 9.06
C SER A 154 -9.30 -11.66 7.91
N GLY A 155 -10.55 -12.09 7.64
CA GLY A 155 -10.88 -12.99 6.54
C GLY A 155 -10.46 -12.45 5.16
N THR A 156 -10.38 -11.13 4.99
CA THR A 156 -9.88 -10.50 3.76
C THR A 156 -8.45 -10.92 3.43
N PHE A 157 -7.58 -11.03 4.45
CA PHE A 157 -6.22 -11.53 4.26
C PHE A 157 -6.22 -12.94 3.65
N PHE A 158 -6.94 -13.87 4.25
CA PHE A 158 -6.96 -15.26 3.78
C PHE A 158 -7.64 -15.43 2.42
N SER A 159 -8.61 -14.60 2.10
CA SER A 159 -9.37 -14.72 0.85
C SER A 159 -8.69 -14.07 -0.35
N PHE A 160 -8.04 -12.93 -0.16
CA PHE A 160 -7.56 -12.08 -1.27
C PHE A 160 -6.04 -11.86 -1.27
N ALA A 161 -5.42 -11.67 -0.12
CA ALA A 161 -4.02 -11.27 -0.05
C ALA A 161 -3.05 -12.32 -0.60
N ILE A 162 -3.34 -13.61 -0.39
CA ILE A 162 -2.53 -14.71 -0.95
C ILE A 162 -2.66 -14.75 -2.47
N ARG A 163 -3.84 -14.42 -3.01
CA ARG A 163 -4.05 -14.39 -4.47
C ARG A 163 -3.41 -13.17 -5.11
N HIS A 164 -3.56 -12.01 -4.49
CA HIS A 164 -3.10 -10.72 -5.00
C HIS A 164 -2.41 -9.92 -3.88
N PRO A 165 -1.08 -9.99 -3.73
CA PRO A 165 -0.36 -9.35 -2.62
C PRO A 165 -0.59 -7.85 -2.49
N PHE A 166 -0.81 -7.15 -3.61
CA PHE A 166 -1.09 -5.72 -3.62
C PHE A 166 -2.48 -5.37 -3.05
N PHE A 167 -3.38 -6.34 -2.84
CA PHE A 167 -4.64 -6.13 -2.11
C PHE A 167 -4.42 -5.84 -0.63
N LEU A 168 -3.21 -6.03 -0.11
CA LEU A 168 -2.83 -5.60 1.24
C LEU A 168 -2.52 -4.09 1.32
N ASN A 169 -2.22 -3.44 0.21
CA ASN A 169 -1.87 -2.01 0.21
C ASN A 169 -2.99 -1.12 0.77
N PRO A 170 -4.26 -1.30 0.42
CA PRO A 170 -5.37 -0.56 1.04
C PRO A 170 -5.42 -0.68 2.56
N MET A 171 -5.01 -1.83 3.12
CA MET A 171 -4.95 -2.01 4.57
C MET A 171 -3.85 -1.17 5.22
N ILE A 172 -2.79 -0.82 4.48
CA ILE A 172 -1.75 0.10 4.94
C ILE A 172 -2.24 1.55 4.77
N TYR A 173 -2.83 1.85 3.62
CA TYR A 173 -3.16 3.22 3.24
C TYR A 173 -4.38 3.76 3.99
N LEU A 174 -5.41 2.94 4.23
CA LEU A 174 -6.66 3.38 4.86
C LEU A 174 -6.44 4.02 6.24
N PRO A 175 -5.79 3.38 7.23
CA PRO A 175 -5.58 4.00 8.53
C PRO A 175 -4.79 5.31 8.45
N LEU A 176 -3.81 5.40 7.55
CA LEU A 176 -3.00 6.60 7.36
C LEU A 176 -3.80 7.71 6.67
N LEU A 177 -4.65 7.36 5.70
CA LEU A 177 -5.56 8.29 5.05
C LEU A 177 -6.58 8.87 6.03
N LEU A 178 -7.20 8.01 6.88
CA LEU A 178 -8.12 8.45 7.92
C LEU A 178 -7.43 9.32 8.97
N MET A 179 -6.19 9.02 9.32
CA MET A 179 -5.37 9.92 10.15
C MET A 179 -5.12 11.26 9.47
N GLY A 180 -4.94 11.28 8.16
CA GLY A 180 -4.85 12.50 7.35
C GLY A 180 -6.12 13.33 7.41
N VAL A 181 -7.30 12.69 7.33
CA VAL A 181 -8.62 13.33 7.51
C VAL A 181 -8.73 14.00 8.90
N GLU A 182 -8.38 13.27 9.96
CA GLU A 182 -8.38 13.83 11.32
C GLU A 182 -7.45 15.04 11.48
N LYS A 183 -6.28 14.99 10.82
CA LYS A 183 -5.33 16.12 10.82
C LYS A 183 -5.93 17.37 10.17
N ILE A 184 -6.64 17.23 9.06
CA ILE A 184 -7.34 18.33 8.40
C ILE A 184 -8.42 18.92 9.32
N TYR A 185 -9.21 18.09 9.99
CA TYR A 185 -10.22 18.54 10.97
C TYR A 185 -9.59 19.33 12.12
N ARG A 186 -8.46 18.86 12.63
CA ARG A 186 -7.70 19.54 13.72
C ARG A 186 -6.87 20.73 13.27
N LYS A 187 -7.03 21.14 11.99
CA LYS A 187 -6.28 22.25 11.38
C LYS A 187 -4.76 22.05 11.39
N GLU A 188 -4.31 20.78 11.43
CA GLU A 188 -2.91 20.42 11.25
C GLU A 188 -2.52 20.44 9.75
N LYS A 189 -1.22 20.24 9.47
CA LYS A 189 -0.71 20.21 8.09
C LYS A 189 -1.28 19.00 7.33
N PRO A 190 -1.78 19.18 6.08
CA PRO A 190 -2.48 18.14 5.32
C PRO A 190 -1.54 17.15 4.60
N TYR A 191 -0.23 17.25 4.80
CA TYR A 191 0.77 16.50 4.02
C TYR A 191 0.55 14.99 4.02
N LEU A 192 0.12 14.42 5.15
CA LEU A 192 -0.17 12.99 5.22
C LEU A 192 -1.38 12.61 4.34
N PHE A 193 -2.42 13.45 4.33
CA PHE A 193 -3.58 13.22 3.48
C PHE A 193 -3.19 13.26 1.99
N ILE A 194 -2.48 14.30 1.58
CA ILE A 194 -1.99 14.47 0.20
C ILE A 194 -1.13 13.26 -0.19
N LEU A 195 -0.16 12.89 0.65
CA LEU A 195 0.72 11.75 0.39
C LEU A 195 -0.07 10.46 0.19
N MET A 196 -1.04 10.16 1.07
CA MET A 196 -1.81 8.91 1.00
C MET A 196 -2.75 8.89 -0.20
N VAL A 197 -3.37 10.01 -0.56
CA VAL A 197 -4.17 10.14 -1.78
C VAL A 197 -3.29 9.88 -3.00
N THR A 198 -2.13 10.53 -3.09
CA THR A 198 -1.17 10.36 -4.20
C THR A 198 -0.69 8.92 -4.32
N VAL A 199 -0.19 8.34 -3.23
CA VAL A 199 0.31 6.95 -3.24
C VAL A 199 -0.79 5.97 -3.60
N ALA A 200 -2.01 6.14 -3.08
CA ALA A 200 -3.13 5.26 -3.41
C ALA A 200 -3.53 5.37 -4.89
N ALA A 201 -3.56 6.59 -5.44
CA ALA A 201 -3.90 6.83 -6.84
C ALA A 201 -2.88 6.22 -7.81
N ILE A 202 -1.58 6.36 -7.52
CA ILE A 202 -0.51 5.78 -8.33
C ILE A 202 -0.48 4.26 -8.20
N SER A 203 -0.71 3.72 -7.00
CA SER A 203 -0.57 2.29 -6.74
C SER A 203 -1.63 1.44 -7.43
N ASN A 204 -2.90 1.84 -7.35
CA ASN A 204 -3.99 1.10 -7.97
C ASN A 204 -5.28 1.93 -7.97
N PHE A 205 -5.80 2.24 -9.16
CA PHE A 205 -6.98 3.08 -9.34
C PHE A 205 -8.26 2.49 -8.70
N TYR A 206 -8.46 1.18 -8.78
CA TYR A 206 -9.63 0.52 -8.19
C TYR A 206 -9.67 0.71 -6.66
N PHE A 207 -8.57 0.45 -5.98
CA PHE A 207 -8.50 0.66 -4.53
C PHE A 207 -8.48 2.12 -4.14
N PHE A 208 -7.90 2.99 -4.96
CA PHE A 208 -7.98 4.42 -4.76
C PHE A 208 -9.43 4.91 -4.69
N TYR A 209 -10.29 4.45 -5.61
CA TYR A 209 -11.71 4.76 -5.58
C TYR A 209 -12.38 4.30 -4.27
N MET A 210 -12.14 3.05 -3.86
CA MET A 210 -12.69 2.51 -2.61
C MET A 210 -12.21 3.28 -1.37
N LEU A 211 -10.92 3.61 -1.32
CA LEU A 211 -10.33 4.40 -0.23
C LEU A 211 -10.91 5.82 -0.18
N THR A 212 -11.17 6.42 -1.34
CA THR A 212 -11.82 7.73 -1.44
C THR A 212 -13.21 7.70 -0.84
N VAL A 213 -14.04 6.73 -1.24
CA VAL A 213 -15.38 6.55 -0.67
C VAL A 213 -15.32 6.35 0.84
N ALA A 214 -14.42 5.48 1.31
CA ALA A 214 -14.22 5.24 2.74
C ALA A 214 -13.80 6.52 3.50
N ALA A 215 -12.90 7.32 2.93
CA ALA A 215 -12.47 8.58 3.52
C ALA A 215 -13.61 9.62 3.58
N VAL A 216 -14.44 9.71 2.54
CA VAL A 216 -15.63 10.59 2.53
C VAL A 216 -16.64 10.17 3.59
N VAL A 217 -16.99 8.88 3.63
CA VAL A 217 -17.89 8.33 4.66
C VAL A 217 -17.36 8.59 6.06
N TYR A 218 -16.08 8.34 6.28
CA TYR A 218 -15.43 8.62 7.56
C TYR A 218 -15.50 10.11 7.92
N ALA A 219 -15.19 10.99 6.97
CA ALA A 219 -15.25 12.43 7.18
C ALA A 219 -16.68 12.88 7.57
N LEU A 220 -17.70 12.35 6.90
CA LEU A 220 -19.11 12.65 7.23
C LEU A 220 -19.47 12.17 8.65
N ILE A 221 -19.07 10.96 9.04
CA ILE A 221 -19.32 10.40 10.38
C ILE A 221 -18.62 11.25 11.47
N ARG A 222 -17.42 11.73 11.18
CA ARG A 222 -16.63 12.54 12.12
C ARG A 222 -17.05 14.00 12.19
N PHE A 223 -17.72 14.51 11.16
CA PHE A 223 -18.13 15.92 11.06
C PHE A 223 -18.88 16.46 12.31
N PRO A 224 -19.83 15.73 12.93
CA PRO A 224 -20.54 16.21 14.12
C PRO A 224 -19.63 16.59 15.29
N GLU A 225 -18.45 15.96 15.41
CA GLU A 225 -17.48 16.27 16.46
C GLU A 225 -16.69 17.57 16.17
N TYR A 226 -16.75 18.05 14.92
CA TYR A 226 -16.01 19.22 14.43
C TYR A 226 -16.92 20.31 13.85
N LYS A 227 -18.19 20.40 14.28
CA LYS A 227 -19.21 21.33 13.75
C LYS A 227 -18.77 22.79 13.69
N GLU A 228 -17.97 23.24 14.66
CA GLU A 228 -17.44 24.61 14.72
C GLU A 228 -16.53 24.97 13.53
N ALA A 229 -16.03 23.97 12.82
CA ALA A 229 -15.21 24.21 11.61
C ALA A 229 -16.00 24.70 10.41
N GLY A 230 -17.35 24.56 10.43
CA GLY A 230 -18.25 24.90 9.33
C GLY A 230 -18.17 23.91 8.15
N PHE A 231 -19.33 23.41 7.72
CA PHE A 231 -19.40 22.38 6.67
C PHE A 231 -18.70 22.80 5.37
N PHE A 232 -19.08 23.96 4.81
CA PHE A 232 -18.53 24.43 3.54
C PHE A 232 -17.03 24.77 3.62
N ARG A 233 -16.55 25.26 4.76
CA ARG A 233 -15.12 25.51 4.96
C ARG A 233 -14.32 24.21 5.04
N THR A 234 -14.87 23.21 5.68
CA THR A 234 -14.26 21.87 5.78
C THR A 234 -14.28 21.18 4.42
N LEU A 235 -15.40 21.21 3.72
CA LEU A 235 -15.52 20.68 2.35
C LEU A 235 -14.52 21.37 1.40
N GLY A 236 -14.40 22.70 1.48
CA GLY A 236 -13.43 23.47 0.70
C GLY A 236 -11.98 23.10 0.99
N ARG A 237 -11.65 22.72 2.22
CA ARG A 237 -10.30 22.19 2.55
C ARG A 237 -10.06 20.82 1.93
N PHE A 238 -11.00 19.90 2.04
CA PHE A 238 -10.85 18.57 1.43
C PHE A 238 -10.80 18.67 -0.10
N SER A 239 -11.70 19.43 -0.71
CA SER A 239 -11.71 19.63 -2.17
C SER A 239 -10.49 20.42 -2.66
N GLY A 240 -9.91 21.31 -1.87
CA GLY A 240 -8.68 22.01 -2.24
C GLY A 240 -7.43 21.11 -2.22
N TRP A 241 -7.34 20.17 -1.29
CA TRP A 241 -6.17 19.27 -1.17
C TRP A 241 -6.29 17.99 -2.00
N TYR A 242 -7.48 17.54 -2.32
CA TYR A 242 -7.71 16.34 -3.11
C TYR A 242 -7.29 16.51 -4.59
N PRO A 243 -7.68 17.59 -5.32
CA PRO A 243 -7.23 17.82 -6.68
C PRO A 243 -5.73 18.07 -6.81
N VAL A 244 -5.09 18.72 -5.82
CA VAL A 244 -3.63 18.92 -5.83
C VAL A 244 -2.89 17.58 -5.96
N SER A 245 -3.40 16.53 -5.31
CA SER A 245 -2.83 15.18 -5.41
C SER A 245 -3.07 14.54 -6.79
N TYR A 246 -4.20 14.86 -7.44
CA TYR A 246 -4.62 14.27 -8.71
C TYR A 246 -4.08 15.02 -9.94
N THR A 247 -4.02 16.35 -9.90
CA THR A 247 -3.56 17.18 -11.03
C THR A 247 -2.07 17.01 -11.29
N HIS A 248 -1.26 16.76 -10.25
CA HIS A 248 0.16 16.43 -10.44
C HIS A 248 0.36 15.10 -11.19
N LEU A 249 -0.58 14.16 -11.07
CA LEU A 249 -0.52 12.89 -11.82
C LEU A 249 -0.93 13.05 -13.27
N ARG A 250 -1.98 13.84 -13.53
CA ARG A 250 -2.51 14.05 -14.88
C ARG A 250 -1.60 14.91 -15.77
N ALA A 251 -0.80 15.79 -15.19
CA ALA A 251 0.19 16.57 -15.93
C ALA A 251 1.26 15.67 -16.59
N HIS A 252 1.52 14.50 -16.00
CA HIS A 252 2.46 13.52 -16.57
C HIS A 252 1.81 12.62 -17.63
N GLU A 253 0.49 12.41 -17.62
CA GLU A 253 -0.21 11.63 -18.65
C GLU A 253 -0.33 12.44 -19.95
N THR A 254 -0.59 13.75 -19.88
CA THR A 254 -0.75 14.62 -21.04
C THR A 254 0.55 14.96 -21.76
N GLU A 255 1.71 14.89 -21.10
CA GLU A 255 3.02 15.06 -21.74
C GLU A 255 3.53 13.76 -22.40
N ALA A 256 2.95 12.60 -22.08
CA ALA A 256 3.30 11.32 -22.68
C ALA A 256 2.50 11.01 -23.95
N ASP A 257 1.40 11.76 -24.20
CA ASP A 257 0.52 11.62 -25.38
C ASP A 257 0.88 12.60 -26.52
N LEU A 258 1.94 13.40 -26.36
CA LEU A 258 2.52 14.31 -27.39
C LEU A 258 3.89 13.79 -27.86
#